data_cb7178eccbc296a8f68460368a1e5fc1
#
_entry.id   cb7178eccbc296a8f68460368a1e5fc1
#
_cell.length_a   1.000
_cell.length_b   1.000
_cell.length_c   1.000
_cell.angle_alpha   90.00
_cell.angle_beta   90.00
_cell.angle_gamma   90.00
#
_symmetry.space_group_name_H-M   'P 1'
#
loop_
_entity.id
_entity.type
_entity.pdbx_description
1 polymer ?
#
loop_
_entity_poly.entity_id
_entity_poly.type
_entity_poly.pdbx_seq_one_letter_code
_entity_poly.pdbx_strand_id
1 'polypeptide(L)'
;GTTQFLMNELKSACPEADTRFLSFYDMKIDDEGIPLADGSHATLLYRLHPMELLIDEQTPDNEPLGEMFLDLYEENRFALFNPPEAIILQNKSFMSLVYALYLTDQFFTKPDRDIIERYLAPSYFENDFSSLDDGLYIQKEIWGREGRHVQVVQKHGDTSELYMEKLVDNYDDIICRDSKKVMYQDFIQQKRFTHTVDCGVKDGFLTLSCFMLGDQASAVGCRFSPEEIAGTEAYFVPLLIE
;
A
#
# COMPACT_ATOMS: atom_id res chain seq x y z
N GLY A 1 -3.14 -13.46 -13.95
CA GLY A 1 -2.61 -12.26 -13.33
C GLY A 1 -1.48 -12.57 -12.34
N THR A 2 -1.15 -11.59 -11.47
CA THR A 2 0.01 -11.66 -10.55
C THR A 2 0.00 -12.90 -9.64
N THR A 3 -1.14 -13.24 -9.04
CA THR A 3 -1.26 -14.40 -8.14
C THR A 3 -0.98 -15.71 -8.86
N GLN A 4 -1.49 -15.87 -10.09
CA GLN A 4 -1.22 -17.04 -10.89
C GLN A 4 0.26 -17.18 -11.27
N PHE A 5 0.90 -16.07 -11.57
CA PHE A 5 2.35 -16.02 -11.81
C PHE A 5 3.12 -16.49 -10.58
N LEU A 6 2.84 -15.88 -9.41
CA LEU A 6 3.49 -16.26 -8.15
C LEU A 6 3.27 -17.74 -7.80
N MET A 7 2.06 -18.28 -8.03
CA MET A 7 1.80 -19.69 -7.81
C MET A 7 2.69 -20.58 -8.73
N ASN A 8 2.87 -20.19 -10.00
CA ASN A 8 3.71 -20.94 -10.92
C ASN A 8 5.19 -20.91 -10.51
N GLU A 9 5.67 -19.72 -10.05
CA GLU A 9 7.04 -19.58 -9.52
C GLU A 9 7.23 -20.44 -8.26
N LEU A 10 6.27 -20.45 -7.35
CA LEU A 10 6.31 -21.28 -6.15
C LEU A 10 6.36 -22.78 -6.51
N LYS A 11 5.52 -23.23 -7.44
CA LYS A 11 5.54 -24.63 -7.94
C LYS A 11 6.88 -25.00 -8.56
N SER A 12 7.54 -24.06 -9.22
CA SER A 12 8.87 -24.27 -9.81
C SER A 12 9.96 -24.37 -8.75
N ALA A 13 9.90 -23.50 -7.72
CA ALA A 13 10.87 -23.44 -6.64
C ALA A 13 10.70 -24.54 -5.59
N CYS A 14 9.45 -24.94 -5.32
CA CYS A 14 9.06 -25.97 -4.34
C CYS A 14 8.06 -26.96 -4.96
N PRO A 15 8.52 -27.90 -5.79
CA PRO A 15 7.63 -28.83 -6.50
C PRO A 15 6.80 -29.73 -5.57
N GLU A 16 7.27 -29.92 -4.34
CA GLU A 16 6.58 -30.71 -3.31
C GLU A 16 5.43 -29.96 -2.63
N ALA A 17 5.34 -28.63 -2.79
CA ALA A 17 4.26 -27.84 -2.22
C ALA A 17 2.96 -28.03 -3.01
N ASP A 18 1.90 -28.48 -2.34
CA ASP A 18 0.56 -28.49 -2.91
C ASP A 18 0.00 -27.07 -2.96
N THR A 19 0.14 -26.44 -4.13
CA THR A 19 -0.28 -25.07 -4.35
C THR A 19 -1.55 -25.01 -5.18
N ARG A 20 -2.55 -24.28 -4.69
CA ARG A 20 -3.85 -24.14 -5.34
C ARG A 20 -4.19 -22.66 -5.52
N PHE A 21 -4.87 -22.37 -6.62
CA PHE A 21 -5.45 -21.05 -6.84
C PHE A 21 -6.92 -21.07 -6.45
N LEU A 22 -7.32 -20.11 -5.63
CA LEU A 22 -8.69 -19.93 -5.22
C LEU A 22 -9.09 -18.47 -5.49
N SER A 23 -10.26 -18.26 -6.08
CA SER A 23 -10.87 -16.94 -6.13
C SER A 23 -11.34 -16.57 -4.75
N PHE A 24 -11.08 -15.32 -4.33
CA PHE A 24 -11.56 -14.83 -3.05
C PHE A 24 -13.09 -14.98 -2.90
N TYR A 25 -13.84 -14.71 -3.97
CA TYR A 25 -15.30 -14.81 -3.98
C TYR A 25 -15.84 -16.26 -3.92
N ASP A 26 -14.99 -17.26 -4.18
CA ASP A 26 -15.32 -18.69 -4.07
C ASP A 26 -14.78 -19.30 -2.75
N MET A 27 -14.11 -18.49 -1.92
CA MET A 27 -13.56 -18.93 -0.65
C MET A 27 -14.70 -19.29 0.31
N LYS A 28 -14.60 -20.47 0.88
CA LYS A 28 -15.46 -20.93 1.97
C LYS A 28 -14.65 -20.99 3.25
N ILE A 29 -15.33 -20.83 4.36
CA ILE A 29 -14.76 -20.93 5.70
C ILE A 29 -15.64 -21.88 6.49
N ASP A 30 -15.04 -22.74 7.29
CA ASP A 30 -15.71 -23.56 8.30
C ASP A 30 -14.96 -23.45 9.64
N ASP A 31 -15.41 -24.17 10.66
CA ASP A 31 -14.82 -24.11 12.02
C ASP A 31 -13.36 -24.62 12.08
N GLU A 32 -12.89 -25.32 11.03
CA GLU A 32 -11.53 -25.86 10.97
C GLU A 32 -10.58 -25.02 10.10
N GLY A 33 -11.11 -24.11 9.28
CA GLY A 33 -10.31 -23.23 8.44
C GLY A 33 -10.88 -22.97 7.05
N ILE A 34 -10.03 -23.02 6.03
CA ILE A 34 -10.40 -22.83 4.62
C ILE A 34 -10.40 -24.19 3.93
N PRO A 35 -11.58 -24.81 3.72
CA PRO A 35 -11.67 -26.16 3.15
C PRO A 35 -11.27 -26.19 1.68
N LEU A 36 -10.58 -27.26 1.30
CA LEU A 36 -10.17 -27.56 -0.06
C LEU A 36 -11.05 -28.68 -0.65
N ALA A 37 -11.06 -28.80 -1.97
CA ALA A 37 -11.93 -29.72 -2.68
C ALA A 37 -11.71 -31.23 -2.33
N ASP A 38 -10.56 -31.59 -1.77
CA ASP A 38 -10.23 -32.93 -1.33
C ASP A 38 -10.56 -33.20 0.14
N GLY A 39 -11.16 -32.25 0.84
CA GLY A 39 -11.52 -32.33 2.25
C GLY A 39 -10.41 -31.96 3.22
N SER A 40 -9.24 -31.57 2.74
CA SER A 40 -8.19 -30.96 3.57
C SER A 40 -8.44 -29.47 3.74
N HIS A 41 -7.67 -28.80 4.63
CA HIS A 41 -7.72 -27.36 4.82
C HIS A 41 -6.41 -26.70 4.39
N ALA A 42 -6.49 -25.45 3.94
CA ALA A 42 -5.33 -24.65 3.60
C ALA A 42 -4.50 -24.35 4.86
N THR A 43 -3.19 -24.57 4.79
CA THR A 43 -2.26 -24.31 5.90
C THR A 43 -1.55 -22.95 5.80
N LEU A 44 -1.45 -22.42 4.58
CA LEU A 44 -0.88 -21.09 4.28
C LEU A 44 -1.70 -20.43 3.19
N LEU A 45 -2.07 -19.19 3.40
CA LEU A 45 -2.75 -18.37 2.40
C LEU A 45 -1.90 -17.16 2.00
N TYR A 46 -1.64 -17.06 0.69
CA TYR A 46 -1.19 -15.82 0.08
C TYR A 46 -2.39 -15.08 -0.53
N ARG A 47 -2.66 -13.86 -0.11
CA ARG A 47 -3.79 -13.08 -0.59
C ARG A 47 -3.36 -11.77 -1.24
N LEU A 48 -4.08 -11.34 -2.27
CA LEU A 48 -4.03 -9.98 -2.82
C LEU A 48 -5.21 -9.12 -2.34
N HIS A 49 -6.29 -9.74 -1.85
CA HIS A 49 -7.43 -8.99 -1.33
C HIS A 49 -7.00 -8.14 -0.12
N PRO A 50 -7.23 -6.83 -0.14
CA PRO A 50 -6.76 -5.93 0.91
C PRO A 50 -7.42 -6.22 2.26
N MET A 51 -6.66 -6.12 3.36
CA MET A 51 -7.17 -6.42 4.70
C MET A 51 -8.28 -5.46 5.11
N GLU A 52 -8.14 -4.19 4.77
CA GLU A 52 -9.14 -3.16 5.08
C GLU A 52 -10.48 -3.35 4.34
N LEU A 53 -10.49 -4.13 3.26
CA LEU A 53 -11.73 -4.54 2.60
C LEU A 53 -12.24 -5.84 3.20
N LEU A 54 -11.33 -6.79 3.47
CA LEU A 54 -11.68 -8.10 4.00
C LEU A 54 -12.51 -8.00 5.28
N ILE A 55 -12.16 -7.07 6.16
CA ILE A 55 -12.83 -6.94 7.47
C ILE A 55 -14.33 -6.61 7.37
N ASP A 56 -14.74 -5.96 6.29
CA ASP A 56 -16.14 -5.59 6.04
C ASP A 56 -16.85 -6.57 5.09
N GLU A 57 -16.15 -7.63 4.62
CA GLU A 57 -16.75 -8.62 3.72
C GLU A 57 -17.75 -9.52 4.43
N GLN A 58 -18.76 -9.92 3.67
CA GLN A 58 -19.81 -10.82 4.14
C GLN A 58 -19.96 -12.01 3.18
N THR A 59 -20.37 -13.15 3.73
CA THR A 59 -20.80 -14.29 2.92
C THR A 59 -22.10 -13.98 2.17
N PRO A 60 -22.50 -14.78 1.15
CA PRO A 60 -23.80 -14.64 0.51
C PRO A 60 -25.00 -14.72 1.49
N ASP A 61 -24.80 -15.35 2.64
CA ASP A 61 -25.80 -15.50 3.70
C ASP A 61 -25.73 -14.35 4.74
N ASN A 62 -24.95 -13.30 4.47
CA ASN A 62 -24.68 -12.13 5.34
C ASN A 62 -23.95 -12.48 6.65
N GLU A 63 -23.20 -13.55 6.70
CA GLU A 63 -22.28 -13.81 7.82
C GLU A 63 -21.02 -12.95 7.69
N PRO A 64 -20.40 -12.53 8.80
CA PRO A 64 -19.24 -11.62 8.80
C PRO A 64 -17.95 -12.37 8.39
N LEU A 65 -17.73 -12.58 7.11
CA LEU A 65 -16.60 -13.32 6.57
C LEU A 65 -15.25 -12.81 7.09
N GLY A 66 -15.08 -11.49 7.19
CA GLY A 66 -13.86 -10.89 7.69
C GLY A 66 -13.57 -11.23 9.14
N GLU A 67 -14.58 -11.20 10.01
CA GLU A 67 -14.45 -11.59 11.42
C GLU A 67 -14.11 -13.08 11.53
N MET A 68 -14.87 -13.95 10.87
CA MET A 68 -14.62 -15.40 10.86
C MET A 68 -13.19 -15.74 10.37
N PHE A 69 -12.73 -15.05 9.35
CA PHE A 69 -11.39 -15.23 8.82
C PHE A 69 -10.30 -14.84 9.84
N LEU A 70 -10.48 -13.73 10.56
CA LEU A 70 -9.54 -13.27 11.57
C LEU A 70 -9.54 -14.17 12.81
N ASP A 71 -10.71 -14.65 13.24
CA ASP A 71 -10.83 -15.58 14.36
C ASP A 71 -10.05 -16.87 14.08
N LEU A 72 -10.20 -17.46 12.90
CA LEU A 72 -9.46 -18.65 12.50
C LEU A 72 -7.95 -18.42 12.38
N TYR A 73 -7.55 -17.24 11.94
CA TYR A 73 -6.14 -16.85 11.93
C TYR A 73 -5.58 -16.76 13.36
N GLU A 74 -6.32 -16.13 14.28
CA GLU A 74 -5.94 -16.02 15.70
C GLU A 74 -5.86 -17.41 16.37
N GLU A 75 -6.74 -18.32 15.99
CA GLU A 75 -6.70 -19.72 16.40
C GLU A 75 -5.57 -20.55 15.75
N ASN A 76 -4.76 -19.94 14.86
CA ASN A 76 -3.70 -20.61 14.12
C ASN A 76 -4.17 -21.76 13.22
N ARG A 77 -5.37 -21.65 12.65
CA ARG A 77 -5.89 -22.64 11.70
C ARG A 77 -5.14 -22.59 10.37
N PHE A 78 -4.63 -21.42 9.99
CA PHE A 78 -3.75 -21.22 8.84
C PHE A 78 -2.79 -20.06 9.09
N ALA A 79 -1.69 -20.00 8.32
CA ALA A 79 -0.79 -18.87 8.28
C ALA A 79 -1.16 -17.90 7.14
N LEU A 80 -0.87 -16.62 7.32
CA LEU A 80 -1.07 -15.60 6.28
C LEU A 80 0.24 -15.00 5.80
N PHE A 81 0.32 -14.79 4.51
CA PHE A 81 1.33 -13.97 3.87
C PHE A 81 0.64 -12.84 3.08
N ASN A 82 0.70 -11.61 3.53
CA ASN A 82 1.23 -11.00 4.75
C ASN A 82 0.23 -11.15 5.91
N PRO A 83 0.72 -11.16 7.16
CA PRO A 83 -0.13 -11.26 8.34
C PRO A 83 -0.98 -9.98 8.53
N PRO A 84 -2.11 -10.05 9.28
CA PRO A 84 -3.02 -8.91 9.46
C PRO A 84 -2.34 -7.69 10.08
N GLU A 85 -1.38 -7.88 10.97
CA GLU A 85 -0.64 -6.80 11.64
C GLU A 85 0.13 -5.90 10.67
N ALA A 86 0.45 -6.42 9.48
CA ALA A 86 1.11 -5.64 8.42
C ALA A 86 0.24 -4.46 7.91
N ILE A 87 -1.06 -4.42 8.27
CA ILE A 87 -1.96 -3.31 7.92
C ILE A 87 -1.45 -1.97 8.47
N ILE A 88 -0.74 -1.98 9.59
CA ILE A 88 -0.15 -0.76 10.18
C ILE A 88 0.76 -0.05 9.17
N LEU A 89 1.51 -0.82 8.36
CA LEU A 89 2.43 -0.29 7.36
C LEU A 89 1.70 0.30 6.13
N GLN A 90 0.43 -0.01 5.94
CA GLN A 90 -0.40 0.57 4.88
C GLN A 90 -0.94 1.95 5.27
N ASN A 91 -1.09 2.21 6.56
CA ASN A 91 -1.56 3.50 7.05
C ASN A 91 -0.47 4.56 6.86
N LYS A 92 -0.77 5.60 6.06
CA LYS A 92 0.20 6.66 5.75
C LYS A 92 0.62 7.47 6.97
N SER A 93 -0.21 7.53 8.03
CA SER A 93 0.17 8.17 9.30
C SER A 93 1.34 7.47 9.99
N PHE A 94 1.67 6.25 9.60
CA PHE A 94 2.90 5.60 10.06
C PHE A 94 4.15 6.40 9.67
N MET A 95 4.16 7.03 8.50
CA MET A 95 5.25 7.93 8.09
C MET A 95 5.32 9.18 8.99
N SER A 96 4.15 9.74 9.35
CA SER A 96 4.09 10.87 10.29
C SER A 96 4.60 10.47 11.69
N LEU A 97 4.27 9.25 12.14
CA LEU A 97 4.79 8.72 13.40
C LEU A 97 6.32 8.57 13.38
N VAL A 98 6.87 7.98 12.31
CA VAL A 98 8.32 7.84 12.13
C VAL A 98 9.00 9.21 12.19
N TYR A 99 8.45 10.19 11.48
CA TYR A 99 9.01 11.54 11.45
C TYR A 99 8.88 12.27 12.79
N ALA A 100 7.75 12.14 13.48
CA ALA A 100 7.57 12.69 14.82
C ALA A 100 8.58 12.10 15.82
N LEU A 101 8.80 10.79 15.80
CA LEU A 101 9.81 10.12 16.63
C LEU A 101 11.24 10.56 16.26
N TYR A 102 11.51 10.77 14.97
CA TYR A 102 12.79 11.34 14.51
C TYR A 102 13.07 12.71 15.14
N LEU A 103 12.06 13.58 15.21
CA LEU A 103 12.20 14.92 15.80
C LEU A 103 12.47 14.88 17.31
N THR A 104 12.12 13.81 18.03
CA THR A 104 12.40 13.70 19.47
C THR A 104 13.86 13.49 19.82
N ASP A 105 14.69 13.06 18.87
CA ASP A 105 16.12 12.71 19.05
C ASP A 105 16.39 11.63 20.09
N GLN A 106 15.40 10.81 20.44
CA GLN A 106 15.50 9.83 21.53
C GLN A 106 15.25 8.39 21.11
N PHE A 107 14.55 8.19 20.00
CA PHE A 107 14.05 6.88 19.60
C PHE A 107 14.99 6.13 18.65
N PHE A 108 15.53 6.83 17.65
CA PHE A 108 16.33 6.24 16.59
C PHE A 108 17.82 6.32 16.88
N THR A 109 18.56 5.29 16.44
CA THR A 109 20.03 5.33 16.44
C THR A 109 20.52 6.33 15.39
N LYS A 110 21.80 6.70 15.45
CA LYS A 110 22.40 7.62 14.46
C LYS A 110 22.27 7.09 13.02
N PRO A 111 22.57 5.81 12.68
CA PRO A 111 22.35 5.26 11.36
C PRO A 111 20.89 5.34 10.89
N ASP A 112 19.92 5.06 11.76
CA ASP A 112 18.50 5.16 11.43
C ASP A 112 18.12 6.60 11.09
N ARG A 113 18.61 7.56 11.85
CA ARG A 113 18.38 8.99 11.63
C ARG A 113 18.95 9.45 10.30
N ASP A 114 20.17 9.01 9.96
CA ASP A 114 20.81 9.33 8.68
C ASP A 114 19.99 8.78 7.50
N ILE A 115 19.34 7.62 7.65
CA ILE A 115 18.42 7.03 6.66
C ILE A 115 17.13 7.84 6.57
N ILE A 116 16.51 8.18 7.69
CA ILE A 116 15.26 8.95 7.73
C ILE A 116 15.48 10.30 7.05
N GLU A 117 16.51 11.04 7.45
CA GLU A 117 16.85 12.35 6.89
C GLU A 117 17.08 12.30 5.37
N ARG A 118 17.71 11.24 4.89
CA ARG A 118 18.10 11.12 3.49
C ARG A 118 16.99 10.63 2.57
N TYR A 119 16.09 9.76 3.05
CA TYR A 119 15.19 9.01 2.18
C TYR A 119 13.71 9.20 2.49
N LEU A 120 13.34 9.75 3.66
CA LEU A 120 11.95 9.97 4.01
C LEU A 120 11.63 11.46 3.94
N ALA A 121 10.62 11.80 3.16
CA ALA A 121 10.10 13.17 3.16
C ALA A 121 9.48 13.48 4.53
N PRO A 122 9.72 14.68 5.11
CA PRO A 122 9.05 15.14 6.31
C PRO A 122 7.54 14.91 6.23
N SER A 123 6.98 14.28 7.23
CA SER A 123 5.60 13.82 7.23
C SER A 123 4.94 14.19 8.56
N TYR A 124 3.70 14.70 8.50
CA TYR A 124 3.03 15.33 9.62
C TYR A 124 1.62 14.77 9.80
N PHE A 125 1.15 14.72 11.03
CA PHE A 125 -0.25 14.43 11.30
C PHE A 125 -1.14 15.60 10.88
N GLU A 126 -2.42 15.33 10.67
CA GLU A 126 -3.41 16.33 10.29
C GLU A 126 -3.41 17.56 11.24
N ASN A 127 -3.33 17.30 12.54
CA ASN A 127 -3.35 18.35 13.55
C ASN A 127 -2.11 19.23 13.56
N ASP A 128 -1.00 18.78 12.98
CA ASP A 128 0.25 19.55 12.95
C ASP A 128 0.26 20.60 11.84
N PHE A 129 -0.65 20.48 10.86
CA PHE A 129 -0.63 21.32 9.65
C PHE A 129 -0.68 22.82 9.95
N SER A 130 -1.46 23.24 10.93
CA SER A 130 -1.58 24.65 11.31
C SER A 130 -0.25 25.24 11.79
N SER A 131 0.61 24.44 12.39
CA SER A 131 1.91 24.86 12.94
C SER A 131 3.07 24.79 11.95
N LEU A 132 2.85 24.26 10.73
CA LEU A 132 3.89 24.17 9.70
C LEU A 132 4.20 25.54 9.10
N ASP A 133 5.40 25.70 8.58
CA ASP A 133 5.83 26.89 7.85
C ASP A 133 5.07 27.05 6.52
N ASP A 134 5.17 28.23 5.91
CA ASP A 134 4.65 28.45 4.56
C ASP A 134 5.39 27.57 3.54
N GLY A 135 4.64 26.90 2.68
CA GLY A 135 5.23 25.98 1.72
C GLY A 135 4.23 25.13 0.98
N LEU A 136 4.75 24.25 0.13
CA LEU A 136 3.95 23.25 -0.60
C LEU A 136 3.95 21.92 0.16
N TYR A 137 2.76 21.39 0.39
CA TYR A 137 2.55 20.12 1.08
C TYR A 137 1.66 19.21 0.26
N ILE A 138 1.92 17.89 0.31
CA ILE A 138 1.00 16.89 -0.21
C ILE A 138 0.07 16.47 0.92
N GLN A 139 -1.23 16.64 0.70
CA GLN A 139 -2.29 16.08 1.52
C GLN A 139 -2.68 14.71 0.96
N LYS A 140 -2.72 13.69 1.82
CA LYS A 140 -3.10 12.32 1.47
C LYS A 140 -4.07 11.76 2.48
N GLU A 141 -5.09 11.05 2.03
CA GLU A 141 -5.87 10.20 2.94
C GLU A 141 -4.99 9.10 3.52
N ILE A 142 -5.14 8.84 4.82
CA ILE A 142 -4.29 7.88 5.54
C ILE A 142 -4.41 6.44 5.00
N TRP A 143 -5.57 6.08 4.45
CA TRP A 143 -5.85 4.79 3.81
C TRP A 143 -6.00 4.89 2.27
N GLY A 144 -5.83 6.08 1.69
CA GLY A 144 -6.00 6.30 0.26
C GLY A 144 -5.04 5.46 -0.60
N ARG A 145 -5.47 5.11 -1.81
CA ARG A 145 -4.73 4.31 -2.79
C ARG A 145 -4.74 4.97 -4.16
N GLU A 146 -3.82 4.59 -5.02
CA GLU A 146 -3.83 4.91 -6.45
C GLU A 146 -3.95 6.41 -6.77
N GLY A 147 -3.37 7.26 -5.90
CA GLY A 147 -3.42 8.70 -6.05
C GLY A 147 -4.76 9.35 -5.72
N ARG A 148 -5.74 8.59 -5.22
CA ARG A 148 -7.05 9.14 -4.87
C ARG A 148 -6.95 10.19 -3.79
N HIS A 149 -7.71 11.27 -3.97
CA HIS A 149 -7.81 12.42 -3.06
C HIS A 149 -6.44 12.94 -2.61
N VAL A 150 -5.41 12.72 -3.43
CA VAL A 150 -4.10 13.33 -3.22
C VAL A 150 -4.15 14.73 -3.77
N GLN A 151 -3.87 15.69 -2.91
CA GLN A 151 -3.83 17.10 -3.23
C GLN A 151 -2.48 17.68 -2.87
N VAL A 152 -1.99 18.62 -3.66
CA VAL A 152 -0.89 19.50 -3.27
C VAL A 152 -1.51 20.83 -2.88
N VAL A 153 -1.20 21.28 -1.67
CA VAL A 153 -1.71 22.55 -1.12
C VAL A 153 -0.56 23.50 -0.85
N GLN A 154 -0.76 24.76 -1.20
CA GLN A 154 0.12 25.86 -0.84
C GLN A 154 -0.35 26.47 0.47
N LYS A 155 0.48 26.38 1.51
CA LYS A 155 0.20 26.99 2.82
C LYS A 155 0.73 28.43 2.88
N HIS A 156 -0.09 29.32 3.44
CA HIS A 156 0.22 30.71 3.71
C HIS A 156 -0.35 31.10 5.08
N GLY A 157 0.47 31.13 6.13
CA GLY A 157 0.03 31.36 7.51
C GLY A 157 -1.05 30.35 7.92
N ASP A 158 -2.21 30.83 8.34
CA ASP A 158 -3.34 30.00 8.78
C ASP A 158 -4.24 29.52 7.62
N THR A 159 -3.92 29.86 6.37
CA THR A 159 -4.71 29.51 5.19
C THR A 159 -3.94 28.57 4.27
N SER A 160 -4.69 27.84 3.44
CA SER A 160 -4.11 27.06 2.35
C SER A 160 -4.98 27.16 1.12
N GLU A 161 -4.35 27.04 -0.05
CA GLU A 161 -5.03 26.98 -1.34
C GLU A 161 -4.60 25.74 -2.10
N LEU A 162 -5.51 25.23 -2.94
CA LEU A 162 -5.22 24.09 -3.78
C LEU A 162 -4.24 24.49 -4.89
N TYR A 163 -3.09 23.81 -4.94
CA TYR A 163 -2.08 24.00 -5.98
C TYR A 163 -2.22 22.95 -7.11
N MET A 164 -2.46 21.70 -6.74
CA MET A 164 -2.60 20.58 -7.69
C MET A 164 -3.50 19.51 -7.08
N GLU A 165 -4.29 18.84 -7.89
CA GLU A 165 -5.14 17.74 -7.48
C GLU A 165 -5.11 16.61 -8.53
N LYS A 166 -5.11 15.37 -8.05
CA LYS A 166 -5.37 14.21 -8.91
C LYS A 166 -6.88 13.99 -9.02
N LEU A 167 -7.41 14.22 -10.22
CA LEU A 167 -8.78 13.86 -10.54
C LEU A 167 -8.81 12.36 -10.90
N VAL A 168 -9.56 11.59 -10.14
CA VAL A 168 -9.78 10.16 -10.41
C VAL A 168 -11.24 9.96 -10.81
N ASP A 169 -11.45 9.52 -12.04
CA ASP A 169 -12.78 9.24 -12.58
C ASP A 169 -13.33 7.93 -11.95
N ASN A 170 -14.58 8.01 -11.47
CA ASN A 170 -15.46 6.87 -11.14
C ASN A 170 -14.82 5.71 -10.36
N TYR A 171 -14.61 5.91 -9.09
CA TYR A 171 -14.42 4.80 -8.17
C TYR A 171 -15.51 4.83 -7.11
N ASP A 172 -16.18 3.70 -6.92
CA ASP A 172 -17.13 3.53 -5.83
C ASP A 172 -16.42 3.82 -4.49
N ASP A 173 -17.05 4.61 -3.64
CA ASP A 173 -16.60 4.98 -2.29
C ASP A 173 -16.61 3.78 -1.31
N ILE A 174 -16.07 2.63 -1.75
CA ILE A 174 -16.12 1.37 -1.00
C ILE A 174 -15.16 1.36 0.19
N ILE A 175 -14.31 2.36 0.37
CA ILE A 175 -13.21 2.24 1.33
C ILE A 175 -13.32 3.20 2.51
N CYS A 176 -13.46 2.57 3.67
CA CYS A 176 -13.12 3.00 5.03
C CYS A 176 -14.00 4.07 5.69
N ARG A 177 -14.54 3.65 6.81
CA ARG A 177 -15.27 4.47 7.80
C ARG A 177 -14.51 5.71 8.27
N ASP A 178 -13.17 5.73 8.09
CA ASP A 178 -12.26 6.83 8.46
C ASP A 178 -11.58 7.49 7.25
N SER A 179 -12.15 7.37 6.05
CA SER A 179 -11.54 7.85 4.79
C SER A 179 -11.32 9.36 4.70
N LYS A 180 -11.84 10.12 5.66
CA LYS A 180 -11.68 11.58 5.70
C LYS A 180 -10.46 12.06 6.49
N LYS A 181 -9.76 11.16 7.22
CA LYS A 181 -8.54 11.54 7.93
C LYS A 181 -7.39 11.63 6.96
N VAL A 182 -6.60 12.69 7.09
CA VAL A 182 -5.49 12.97 6.20
C VAL A 182 -4.17 13.07 6.97
N MET A 183 -3.07 12.99 6.23
CA MET A 183 -1.75 13.36 6.67
C MET A 183 -1.14 14.33 5.66
N TYR A 184 -0.14 15.08 6.08
CA TYR A 184 0.60 16.00 5.24
C TYR A 184 2.05 15.54 5.10
N GLN A 185 2.65 15.86 3.97
CA GLN A 185 4.04 15.56 3.68
C GLN A 185 4.62 16.70 2.86
N ASP A 186 5.89 17.03 3.07
CA ASP A 186 6.57 18.03 2.24
C ASP A 186 6.48 17.63 0.77
N PHE A 187 6.12 18.57 -0.08
CA PHE A 187 6.08 18.34 -1.53
C PHE A 187 7.50 18.35 -2.09
N ILE A 188 7.92 17.20 -2.60
CA ILE A 188 9.20 17.04 -3.27
C ILE A 188 8.92 16.99 -4.77
N GLN A 189 9.35 18.03 -5.49
CA GLN A 189 9.21 18.05 -6.95
C GLN A 189 10.00 16.91 -7.58
N GLN A 190 9.31 16.07 -8.33
CA GLN A 190 9.90 14.92 -9.00
C GLN A 190 10.61 15.34 -10.29
N LYS A 191 11.66 14.58 -10.62
CA LYS A 191 12.34 14.73 -11.91
C LYS A 191 11.49 14.11 -13.02
N ARG A 192 11.36 14.84 -14.14
CA ARG A 192 10.71 14.36 -15.35
C ARG A 192 11.64 13.52 -16.20
N PHE A 193 11.13 12.46 -16.80
CA PHE A 193 11.83 11.53 -17.67
C PHE A 193 11.05 11.33 -18.97
N THR A 194 11.76 11.06 -20.04
CA THR A 194 11.15 10.64 -21.31
C THR A 194 11.29 9.13 -21.42
N HIS A 195 10.18 8.43 -21.67
CA HIS A 195 10.16 6.98 -21.81
C HIS A 195 9.25 6.53 -22.96
N THR A 196 9.62 5.39 -23.57
CA THR A 196 8.79 4.76 -24.60
C THR A 196 7.87 3.74 -23.93
N VAL A 197 6.58 3.95 -24.07
CA VAL A 197 5.51 3.04 -23.62
C VAL A 197 4.76 2.51 -24.85
N ASP A 198 3.83 1.56 -24.65
CA ASP A 198 3.10 0.90 -25.75
C ASP A 198 2.42 1.87 -26.74
N CYS A 199 2.00 3.03 -26.25
CA CYS A 199 1.34 4.07 -27.05
C CYS A 199 2.30 5.18 -27.55
N GLY A 200 3.63 4.96 -27.52
CA GLY A 200 4.64 5.90 -28.04
C GLY A 200 5.53 6.51 -26.96
N VAL A 201 6.27 7.55 -27.33
CA VAL A 201 7.18 8.27 -26.42
C VAL A 201 6.38 9.26 -25.59
N LYS A 202 6.57 9.23 -24.27
CA LYS A 202 5.93 10.13 -23.32
C LYS A 202 6.92 10.70 -22.31
N ASP A 203 6.65 11.91 -21.87
CA ASP A 203 7.30 12.52 -20.72
C ASP A 203 6.47 12.23 -19.46
N GLY A 204 7.13 11.96 -18.36
CA GLY A 204 6.46 11.64 -17.10
C GLY A 204 7.42 11.43 -15.95
N PHE A 205 6.95 10.74 -14.94
CA PHE A 205 7.61 10.57 -13.64
C PHE A 205 7.78 9.08 -13.31
N LEU A 206 8.83 8.76 -12.57
CA LEU A 206 9.13 7.39 -12.16
C LEU A 206 8.83 7.20 -10.68
N THR A 207 8.10 6.15 -10.36
CA THR A 207 7.94 5.66 -8.99
C THR A 207 8.66 4.32 -8.84
N LEU A 208 9.68 4.29 -7.98
CA LEU A 208 10.41 3.08 -7.64
C LEU A 208 9.76 2.42 -6.43
N SER A 209 9.63 1.10 -6.48
CA SER A 209 9.14 0.28 -5.38
C SER A 209 10.17 -0.78 -5.05
N CYS A 210 10.49 -0.95 -3.79
CA CYS A 210 11.35 -2.02 -3.31
C CYS A 210 10.51 -3.01 -2.50
N PHE A 211 10.60 -4.29 -2.85
CA PHE A 211 9.96 -5.36 -2.10
C PHE A 211 10.89 -5.81 -0.99
N MET A 212 10.34 -5.90 0.21
CA MET A 212 11.04 -6.43 1.37
C MET A 212 10.54 -7.86 1.64
N LEU A 213 11.48 -8.78 1.89
CA LEU A 213 11.20 -10.14 2.34
C LEU A 213 11.94 -10.36 3.68
N GLY A 214 11.19 -10.44 4.75
CA GLY A 214 11.76 -10.36 6.08
C GLY A 214 12.43 -9.00 6.29
N ASP A 215 13.70 -9.01 6.64
CA ASP A 215 14.55 -7.84 6.88
C ASP A 215 15.43 -7.43 5.66
N GLN A 216 15.21 -8.08 4.51
CA GLN A 216 16.07 -7.88 3.33
C GLN A 216 15.31 -7.24 2.18
N ALA A 217 15.99 -6.28 1.51
CA ALA A 217 15.55 -5.78 0.22
C ALA A 217 15.69 -6.89 -0.83
N SER A 218 14.62 -7.14 -1.57
CA SER A 218 14.54 -8.21 -2.56
C SER A 218 14.45 -7.64 -3.98
N ALA A 219 13.27 -7.46 -4.52
CA ALA A 219 13.06 -7.01 -5.88
C ALA A 219 12.75 -5.51 -5.96
N VAL A 220 13.12 -4.88 -7.06
CA VAL A 220 12.75 -3.49 -7.36
C VAL A 220 11.79 -3.47 -8.54
N GLY A 221 10.68 -2.76 -8.38
CA GLY A 221 9.73 -2.48 -9.44
C GLY A 221 9.75 -1.00 -9.82
N CYS A 222 9.41 -0.69 -11.05
CA CYS A 222 9.32 0.68 -11.52
C CYS A 222 7.97 0.92 -12.22
N ARG A 223 7.34 2.05 -11.89
CA ARG A 223 6.17 2.55 -12.60
C ARG A 223 6.47 3.91 -13.20
N PHE A 224 6.01 4.11 -14.42
CA PHE A 224 6.06 5.39 -15.12
C PHE A 224 4.67 5.97 -15.23
N SER A 225 4.48 7.20 -14.77
CA SER A 225 3.22 7.93 -14.87
C SER A 225 3.41 9.21 -15.68
N PRO A 226 2.50 9.53 -16.60
CA PRO A 226 2.51 10.83 -17.28
C PRO A 226 2.27 12.01 -16.33
N GLU A 227 1.61 11.75 -15.21
CA GLU A 227 1.31 12.75 -14.18
C GLU A 227 2.21 12.58 -12.95
N GLU A 228 2.48 13.67 -12.25
CA GLU A 228 3.33 13.69 -11.06
C GLU A 228 2.73 12.92 -9.89
N ILE A 229 1.40 12.95 -9.74
CA ILE A 229 0.67 12.10 -8.82
C ILE A 229 0.27 10.83 -9.59
N ALA A 230 1.02 9.76 -9.38
CA ALA A 230 0.76 8.48 -10.06
C ALA A 230 -0.57 7.86 -9.62
N GLY A 231 -1.34 7.37 -10.57
CA GLY A 231 -2.61 6.67 -10.37
C GLY A 231 -2.66 5.34 -11.11
N THR A 232 -3.86 4.92 -11.48
CA THR A 232 -4.12 3.67 -12.21
C THR A 232 -3.60 3.69 -13.65
N GLU A 233 -3.35 4.87 -14.22
CA GLU A 233 -2.80 5.08 -15.57
C GLU A 233 -1.29 4.82 -15.66
N ALA A 234 -0.61 4.53 -14.54
CA ALA A 234 0.82 4.29 -14.53
C ALA A 234 1.19 2.96 -15.22
N TYR A 235 2.21 3.00 -16.05
CA TYR A 235 2.77 1.84 -16.74
C TYR A 235 3.81 1.15 -15.89
N PHE A 236 3.80 -0.18 -15.84
CA PHE A 236 4.96 -0.92 -15.35
C PHE A 236 6.06 -0.90 -16.41
N VAL A 237 7.24 -0.49 -16.01
CA VAL A 237 8.39 -0.38 -16.91
C VAL A 237 9.56 -1.22 -16.37
N PRO A 238 10.35 -1.84 -17.26
CA PRO A 238 11.50 -2.60 -16.84
C PRO A 238 12.56 -1.69 -16.22
N LEU A 239 13.22 -2.17 -15.19
CA LEU A 239 14.38 -1.52 -14.57
C LEU A 239 15.64 -2.32 -14.96
N LEU A 240 16.60 -1.65 -15.57
CA LEU A 240 17.93 -2.19 -15.83
C LEU A 240 18.90 -1.61 -14.79
N ILE A 241 19.65 -2.50 -14.14
CA ILE A 241 20.73 -2.12 -13.23
C ILE A 241 22.03 -2.43 -13.97
N GLU A 242 22.82 -1.40 -14.23
CA GLU A 242 24.15 -1.51 -14.83
C GLU A 242 25.23 -1.68 -13.77
#